data_2f7ab85388c15369f2107f182192c3c9
#
_entry.id   2f7ab85388c15369f2107f182192c3c9
#
_cell.length_a   1.000
_cell.length_b   1.000
_cell.length_c   1.000
_cell.angle_alpha   90.00
_cell.angle_beta   90.00
_cell.angle_gamma   90.00
#
_symmetry.space_group_name_H-M   'P 1'
#
loop_
_entity.id
_entity.type
_entity.pdbx_description
1 polymer ?
#
loop_
_entity_poly.entity_id
_entity_poly.type
_entity_poly.pdbx_seq_one_letter_code
_entity_poly.pdbx_strand_id
1 'polypeptide(L)'
;MTGLSKQDVADRAGVDPDYVDRLVDLGILRPGSGTTFSAGDVRRARWVQSFERAGVPLEGMAAAVRDGTLSFSYLDASAFDRFAGVSKTTFRELSERTGVPLDLLLVVRGAHGFAEPRPEDHVREDELAALPAIELQLSSGIRPEMIERLLRAYGDGLGRIVETETDWYRTEVQQPLLEGGMSEAEMLTAQADVGSRMAPLMEQALLSIYHGQQEHAWSKSAVEDVEAALERAGLYRRVYRPPAVCFLDISGYTRLTEERGDEAAAELATTLAALVRGSSREHGGQPVKWLGDGVMFYFPNPGDGVLASLDMVEGVAAHDLPPARVGIHAGPVVFQEGDYFGRTVNIAARIAEYARPGEVLVTQEVVDAVDLDGVGLTAIGPVELKGVSQPLSLLSVRRLG
;
A
#
# COMPACT_ATOMS: atom_id res chain seq x y z
N MET A 1 -18.30 28.22 20.09
CA MET A 1 -17.95 26.83 20.42
C MET A 1 -17.85 26.72 21.92
N THR A 2 -18.65 25.87 22.56
CA THR A 2 -18.60 25.62 24.01
C THR A 2 -17.26 24.99 24.35
N GLY A 3 -16.51 25.62 25.28
CA GLY A 3 -15.23 25.10 25.75
C GLY A 3 -15.40 23.75 26.43
N LEU A 4 -14.42 22.87 26.28
CA LEU A 4 -14.39 21.53 26.89
C LEU A 4 -13.98 21.62 28.36
N SER A 5 -14.56 20.78 29.20
CA SER A 5 -14.09 20.59 30.57
C SER A 5 -12.81 19.72 30.61
N LYS A 6 -12.12 19.71 31.75
CA LYS A 6 -10.96 18.82 31.96
C LYS A 6 -11.36 17.34 31.74
N GLN A 7 -12.52 16.94 32.22
CA GLN A 7 -13.02 15.58 32.04
C GLN A 7 -13.29 15.27 30.57
N ASP A 8 -13.82 16.21 29.79
CA ASP A 8 -14.04 16.03 28.35
C ASP A 8 -12.71 15.84 27.60
N VAL A 9 -11.67 16.59 28.00
CA VAL A 9 -10.31 16.42 27.41
C VAL A 9 -9.76 15.04 27.76
N ALA A 10 -9.83 14.63 29.02
CA ALA A 10 -9.35 13.33 29.47
C ALA A 10 -10.05 12.17 28.73
N ASP A 11 -11.41 12.22 28.71
CA ASP A 11 -12.23 11.20 28.04
C ASP A 11 -11.90 11.10 26.55
N ARG A 12 -11.85 12.23 25.83
CA ARG A 12 -11.64 12.28 24.38
C ARG A 12 -10.19 12.01 23.96
N ALA A 13 -9.23 12.36 24.81
CA ALA A 13 -7.83 12.07 24.59
C ALA A 13 -7.47 10.63 24.96
N GLY A 14 -8.29 9.95 25.75
CA GLY A 14 -8.02 8.63 26.29
C GLY A 14 -6.90 8.64 27.34
N VAL A 15 -6.86 9.69 28.17
CA VAL A 15 -5.87 9.91 29.22
C VAL A 15 -6.54 10.04 30.58
N ASP A 16 -5.75 9.87 31.65
CA ASP A 16 -6.24 10.13 33.02
C ASP A 16 -6.47 11.63 33.25
N PRO A 17 -7.53 12.07 33.96
CA PRO A 17 -7.72 13.45 34.34
C PRO A 17 -6.54 14.08 35.11
N ASP A 18 -5.83 13.30 35.94
CA ASP A 18 -4.61 13.74 36.63
C ASP A 18 -3.46 14.01 35.67
N TYR A 19 -3.44 13.30 34.53
CA TYR A 19 -2.48 13.58 33.47
C TYR A 19 -2.75 14.93 32.78
N VAL A 20 -4.01 15.30 32.60
CA VAL A 20 -4.39 16.62 32.08
C VAL A 20 -3.90 17.72 33.03
N ASP A 21 -4.09 17.56 34.36
CA ASP A 21 -3.57 18.50 35.36
C ASP A 21 -2.05 18.63 35.28
N ARG A 22 -1.34 17.51 35.18
CA ARG A 22 0.14 17.51 35.01
C ARG A 22 0.59 18.28 33.76
N LEU A 23 -0.13 18.13 32.63
CA LEU A 23 0.17 18.86 31.40
C LEU A 23 -0.09 20.38 31.55
N VAL A 24 -1.09 20.77 32.33
CA VAL A 24 -1.36 22.17 32.66
C VAL A 24 -0.28 22.74 33.56
N ASP A 25 0.10 22.05 34.64
CA ASP A 25 1.16 22.45 35.56
C ASP A 25 2.51 22.62 34.85
N LEU A 26 2.79 21.78 33.86
CA LEU A 26 3.99 21.84 33.02
C LEU A 26 3.91 22.91 31.91
N GLY A 27 2.77 23.57 31.72
CA GLY A 27 2.54 24.62 30.72
C GLY A 27 2.42 24.11 29.28
N ILE A 28 2.25 22.79 29.08
CA ILE A 28 2.01 22.17 27.78
C ILE A 28 0.57 22.43 27.32
N LEU A 29 -0.41 22.31 28.23
CA LEU A 29 -1.78 22.74 28.02
C LEU A 29 -2.00 24.11 28.68
N ARG A 30 -2.76 24.96 27.99
CA ARG A 30 -3.07 26.31 28.49
C ARG A 30 -4.58 26.53 28.37
N PRO A 31 -5.35 26.21 29.44
CA PRO A 31 -6.77 26.44 29.43
C PRO A 31 -7.08 27.94 29.24
N GLY A 32 -8.11 28.22 28.47
CA GLY A 32 -8.62 29.58 28.27
C GLY A 32 -9.27 30.17 29.51
N SER A 33 -9.85 31.36 29.38
CA SER A 33 -10.59 32.04 30.45
C SER A 33 -11.72 31.14 30.98
N GLY A 34 -11.69 30.79 32.28
CA GLY A 34 -12.68 29.96 32.92
C GLY A 34 -12.39 28.46 32.92
N THR A 35 -11.12 28.01 32.80
CA THR A 35 -10.71 26.61 32.82
C THR A 35 -11.31 25.76 31.72
N THR A 36 -11.55 26.35 30.55
CA THR A 36 -12.06 25.64 29.36
C THR A 36 -10.93 25.30 28.39
N PHE A 37 -11.04 24.13 27.76
CA PHE A 37 -10.09 23.62 26.79
C PHE A 37 -10.66 23.64 25.39
N SER A 38 -9.75 23.58 24.39
CA SER A 38 -10.06 23.52 22.98
C SER A 38 -9.97 22.06 22.46
N ALA A 39 -10.43 21.82 21.24
CA ALA A 39 -10.18 20.56 20.56
C ALA A 39 -8.67 20.31 20.31
N GLY A 40 -7.88 21.39 20.13
CA GLY A 40 -6.42 21.31 20.06
C GLY A 40 -5.79 20.77 21.34
N ASP A 41 -6.34 21.09 22.51
CA ASP A 41 -5.84 20.59 23.78
C ASP A 41 -6.07 19.08 23.93
N VAL A 42 -7.18 18.55 23.41
CA VAL A 42 -7.41 17.09 23.34
C VAL A 42 -6.31 16.41 22.52
N ARG A 43 -6.00 16.98 21.35
CA ARG A 43 -4.92 16.44 20.48
C ARG A 43 -3.56 16.52 21.14
N ARG A 44 -3.24 17.68 21.78
CA ARG A 44 -1.99 17.83 22.52
C ARG A 44 -1.85 16.79 23.63
N ALA A 45 -2.87 16.63 24.47
CA ALA A 45 -2.83 15.66 25.56
C ALA A 45 -2.55 14.24 25.04
N ARG A 46 -3.24 13.84 23.99
CA ARG A 46 -3.09 12.52 23.37
C ARG A 46 -1.70 12.32 22.74
N TRP A 47 -1.22 13.29 21.98
CA TRP A 47 0.06 13.18 21.27
C TRP A 47 1.24 13.24 22.23
N VAL A 48 1.20 14.13 23.23
CA VAL A 48 2.23 14.23 24.26
C VAL A 48 2.32 12.94 25.06
N GLN A 49 1.18 12.29 25.39
CA GLN A 49 1.20 10.97 26.01
C GLN A 49 1.81 9.92 25.09
N SER A 50 1.56 9.97 23.79
CA SER A 50 2.17 9.05 22.83
C SER A 50 3.70 9.23 22.74
N PHE A 51 4.18 10.48 22.79
CA PHE A 51 5.61 10.76 22.83
C PHE A 51 6.25 10.25 24.13
N GLU A 52 5.59 10.46 25.28
CA GLU A 52 6.07 9.95 26.57
C GLU A 52 6.14 8.42 26.57
N ARG A 53 5.12 7.72 26.03
CA ARG A 53 5.13 6.27 25.84
C ARG A 53 6.23 5.77 24.89
N ALA A 54 6.62 6.61 23.91
CA ALA A 54 7.75 6.34 23.02
C ALA A 54 9.13 6.62 23.66
N GLY A 55 9.15 7.06 24.94
CA GLY A 55 10.38 7.30 25.70
C GLY A 55 10.87 8.75 25.68
N VAL A 56 10.12 9.70 25.11
CA VAL A 56 10.45 11.13 25.14
C VAL A 56 10.10 11.69 26.52
N PRO A 57 11.06 12.28 27.28
CA PRO A 57 10.78 12.72 28.64
C PRO A 57 9.84 13.94 28.68
N LEU A 58 8.77 13.83 29.46
CA LEU A 58 7.73 14.86 29.55
C LEU A 58 8.27 16.20 30.05
N GLU A 59 9.15 16.18 31.05
CA GLU A 59 9.80 17.37 31.60
C GLU A 59 10.74 18.04 30.56
N GLY A 60 11.35 17.25 29.67
CA GLY A 60 12.14 17.74 28.53
C GLY A 60 11.27 18.47 27.52
N MET A 61 10.13 17.89 27.15
CA MET A 61 9.15 18.54 26.28
C MET A 61 8.63 19.84 26.90
N ALA A 62 8.30 19.84 28.19
CA ALA A 62 7.84 21.03 28.90
C ALA A 62 8.92 22.13 28.96
N ALA A 63 10.18 21.78 29.14
CA ALA A 63 11.29 22.74 29.10
C ALA A 63 11.41 23.37 27.71
N ALA A 64 11.43 22.57 26.65
CA ALA A 64 11.52 23.01 25.27
C ALA A 64 10.31 23.90 24.84
N VAL A 65 9.11 23.64 25.37
CA VAL A 65 7.95 24.50 25.16
C VAL A 65 8.09 25.84 25.88
N ARG A 66 8.68 25.86 27.08
CA ARG A 66 8.90 27.10 27.85
C ARG A 66 9.96 28.02 27.24
N ASP A 67 11.02 27.44 26.69
CA ASP A 67 12.13 28.21 26.07
C ASP A 67 11.85 28.54 24.58
N GLY A 68 10.76 28.01 24.02
CA GLY A 68 10.35 28.27 22.64
C GLY A 68 11.01 27.40 21.57
N THR A 69 11.86 26.45 21.97
CA THR A 69 12.49 25.50 21.05
C THR A 69 11.46 24.53 20.44
N LEU A 70 10.38 24.21 21.19
CA LEU A 70 9.29 23.35 20.78
C LEU A 70 7.97 24.08 20.88
N SER A 71 7.09 23.88 19.93
CA SER A 71 5.69 24.35 19.98
C SER A 71 4.75 23.25 19.54
N PHE A 72 3.66 23.06 20.29
CA PHE A 72 2.57 22.16 19.92
C PHE A 72 1.38 22.93 19.30
N SER A 73 1.52 24.22 18.97
CA SER A 73 0.46 25.02 18.37
C SER A 73 0.04 24.54 16.99
N TYR A 74 0.94 23.88 16.28
CA TYR A 74 0.61 23.27 15.00
C TYR A 74 -0.54 22.24 15.08
N LEU A 75 -0.75 21.62 16.25
CA LEU A 75 -1.86 20.68 16.47
C LEU A 75 -3.24 21.39 16.54
N ASP A 76 -3.29 22.72 16.56
CA ASP A 76 -4.52 23.48 16.45
C ASP A 76 -4.98 23.65 14.99
N ALA A 77 -4.11 23.34 14.03
CA ALA A 77 -4.42 23.47 12.61
C ALA A 77 -5.53 22.49 12.18
N SER A 78 -6.36 22.93 11.24
CA SER A 78 -7.49 22.13 10.73
C SER A 78 -7.10 20.82 10.08
N ALA A 79 -5.85 20.68 9.62
CA ALA A 79 -5.32 19.41 9.14
C ALA A 79 -5.47 18.27 10.15
N PHE A 80 -5.47 18.58 11.44
CA PHE A 80 -5.56 17.62 12.52
C PHE A 80 -6.99 17.38 13.03
N ASP A 81 -7.99 18.12 12.54
CA ASP A 81 -9.40 17.95 12.94
C ASP A 81 -9.97 16.58 12.55
N ARG A 82 -9.40 15.98 11.53
CA ARG A 82 -9.76 14.64 11.04
C ARG A 82 -9.29 13.49 11.93
N PHE A 83 -8.37 13.73 12.85
CA PHE A 83 -7.89 12.70 13.77
C PHE A 83 -8.86 12.56 14.95
N ALA A 84 -9.70 11.53 14.86
CA ALA A 84 -10.78 11.27 15.77
C ALA A 84 -10.33 11.09 17.22
N GLY A 85 -11.23 11.44 18.13
CA GLY A 85 -11.12 11.15 19.55
C GLY A 85 -11.40 9.68 19.87
N VAL A 86 -11.26 9.35 21.15
CA VAL A 86 -11.64 8.05 21.69
C VAL A 86 -13.09 8.15 22.19
N SER A 87 -13.92 7.16 21.83
CA SER A 87 -15.31 7.06 22.31
C SER A 87 -15.35 6.53 23.76
N LYS A 88 -16.52 6.60 24.39
CA LYS A 88 -16.74 6.00 25.72
C LYS A 88 -17.07 4.50 25.66
N THR A 89 -17.19 3.92 24.48
CA THR A 89 -17.58 2.52 24.27
C THR A 89 -16.33 1.66 24.09
N THR A 90 -16.26 0.55 24.79
CA THR A 90 -15.22 -0.46 24.60
C THR A 90 -15.54 -1.37 23.41
N PHE A 91 -14.53 -2.10 22.90
CA PHE A 91 -14.76 -3.10 21.84
C PHE A 91 -15.75 -4.17 22.28
N ARG A 92 -15.67 -4.60 23.53
CA ARG A 92 -16.59 -5.60 24.10
C ARG A 92 -18.03 -5.09 24.11
N GLU A 93 -18.25 -3.91 24.68
CA GLU A 93 -19.60 -3.27 24.71
C GLU A 93 -20.14 -3.04 23.31
N LEU A 94 -19.27 -2.67 22.34
CA LEU A 94 -19.66 -2.49 20.95
C LEU A 94 -20.10 -3.82 20.34
N SER A 95 -19.34 -4.89 20.53
CA SER A 95 -19.70 -6.23 20.07
C SER A 95 -21.03 -6.72 20.66
N GLU A 96 -21.22 -6.58 21.97
CA GLU A 96 -22.46 -6.98 22.66
C GLU A 96 -23.68 -6.19 22.16
N ARG A 97 -23.52 -4.90 21.88
CA ARG A 97 -24.60 -4.02 21.42
C ARG A 97 -24.99 -4.28 19.97
N THR A 98 -24.03 -4.54 19.10
CA THR A 98 -24.24 -4.64 17.63
C THR A 98 -24.36 -6.07 17.13
N GLY A 99 -23.87 -7.04 17.92
CA GLY A 99 -23.74 -8.43 17.48
C GLY A 99 -22.62 -8.69 16.49
N VAL A 100 -21.80 -7.69 16.17
CA VAL A 100 -20.60 -7.87 15.35
C VAL A 100 -19.56 -8.67 16.14
N PRO A 101 -18.96 -9.72 15.56
CA PRO A 101 -17.94 -10.53 16.25
C PRO A 101 -16.80 -9.66 16.79
N LEU A 102 -16.42 -9.88 18.05
CA LEU A 102 -15.38 -9.10 18.72
C LEU A 102 -14.05 -9.14 17.94
N ASP A 103 -13.63 -10.32 17.49
CA ASP A 103 -12.38 -10.49 16.74
C ASP A 103 -12.36 -9.63 15.47
N LEU A 104 -13.50 -9.52 14.78
CA LEU A 104 -13.63 -8.65 13.60
C LEU A 104 -13.50 -7.16 13.96
N LEU A 105 -14.06 -6.73 15.09
CA LEU A 105 -13.93 -5.35 15.57
C LEU A 105 -12.47 -5.02 15.96
N LEU A 106 -11.74 -5.97 16.54
CA LEU A 106 -10.33 -5.77 16.89
C LEU A 106 -9.45 -5.58 15.64
N VAL A 107 -9.77 -6.27 14.54
CA VAL A 107 -9.08 -6.11 13.25
C VAL A 107 -9.25 -4.69 12.68
N VAL A 108 -10.36 -4.01 12.93
CA VAL A 108 -10.59 -2.64 12.47
C VAL A 108 -9.47 -1.70 12.93
N ARG A 109 -9.03 -1.79 14.20
CA ARG A 109 -7.91 -0.99 14.71
C ARG A 109 -6.61 -1.26 13.98
N GLY A 110 -6.31 -2.54 13.70
CA GLY A 110 -5.14 -2.92 12.89
C GLY A 110 -5.18 -2.33 11.48
N ALA A 111 -6.36 -2.33 10.84
CA ALA A 111 -6.55 -1.70 9.53
C ALA A 111 -6.35 -0.18 9.55
N HIS A 112 -6.52 0.47 10.71
CA HIS A 112 -6.18 1.89 10.91
C HIS A 112 -4.69 2.13 11.24
N GLY A 113 -3.85 1.10 11.21
CA GLY A 113 -2.41 1.22 11.46
C GLY A 113 -2.02 1.28 12.94
N PHE A 114 -2.92 0.92 13.86
CA PHE A 114 -2.62 0.88 15.29
C PHE A 114 -2.35 -0.54 15.77
N ALA A 115 -1.68 -0.64 16.93
CA ALA A 115 -1.48 -1.93 17.59
C ALA A 115 -2.81 -2.61 17.92
N GLU A 116 -2.80 -3.94 17.90
CA GLU A 116 -3.98 -4.75 18.22
C GLU A 116 -4.54 -4.37 19.60
N PRO A 117 -5.83 -4.00 19.70
CA PRO A 117 -6.42 -3.55 20.94
C PRO A 117 -6.83 -4.73 21.82
N ARG A 118 -7.04 -4.43 23.12
CA ARG A 118 -7.71 -5.34 24.03
C ARG A 118 -9.24 -5.14 23.96
N PRO A 119 -10.02 -6.14 24.30
CA PRO A 119 -11.49 -6.02 24.33
C PRO A 119 -12.03 -4.87 25.19
N GLU A 120 -11.29 -4.49 26.23
CA GLU A 120 -11.62 -3.43 27.20
C GLU A 120 -11.12 -2.04 26.74
N ASP A 121 -10.33 -1.97 25.67
CA ASP A 121 -9.89 -0.68 25.13
C ASP A 121 -11.07 0.07 24.49
N HIS A 122 -11.05 1.36 24.61
CA HIS A 122 -12.08 2.22 24.02
C HIS A 122 -11.93 2.31 22.50
N VAL A 123 -13.05 2.22 21.80
CA VAL A 123 -13.13 2.35 20.34
C VAL A 123 -12.92 3.82 19.95
N ARG A 124 -12.18 4.08 18.88
CA ARG A 124 -12.01 5.43 18.33
C ARG A 124 -13.25 5.83 17.52
N GLU A 125 -13.48 7.13 17.43
CA GLU A 125 -14.63 7.68 16.68
C GLU A 125 -14.54 7.36 15.18
N ASP A 126 -13.32 7.33 14.60
CA ASP A 126 -13.07 6.96 13.20
C ASP A 126 -13.27 5.44 12.93
N GLU A 127 -12.97 4.59 13.90
CA GLU A 127 -13.25 3.16 13.81
C GLU A 127 -14.76 2.88 13.76
N LEU A 128 -15.56 3.67 14.47
CA LEU A 128 -17.03 3.58 14.42
C LEU A 128 -17.60 3.88 13.03
N ALA A 129 -16.90 4.67 12.21
CA ALA A 129 -17.34 4.95 10.84
C ALA A 129 -17.32 3.72 9.92
N ALA A 130 -16.53 2.71 10.21
CA ALA A 130 -16.49 1.46 9.47
C ALA A 130 -17.66 0.50 9.81
N LEU A 131 -18.28 0.69 10.98
CA LEU A 131 -19.27 -0.23 11.53
C LEU A 131 -20.50 -0.44 10.63
N PRO A 132 -21.15 0.60 10.05
CA PRO A 132 -22.33 0.40 9.20
C PRO A 132 -22.04 -0.47 7.97
N ALA A 133 -20.84 -0.38 7.40
CA ALA A 133 -20.44 -1.21 6.27
C ALA A 133 -20.25 -2.68 6.70
N ILE A 134 -19.65 -2.90 7.87
CA ILE A 134 -19.46 -4.25 8.44
C ILE A 134 -20.82 -4.90 8.76
N GLU A 135 -21.72 -4.16 9.41
CA GLU A 135 -23.07 -4.65 9.72
C GLU A 135 -23.86 -5.01 8.47
N LEU A 136 -23.80 -4.17 7.43
CA LEU A 136 -24.44 -4.45 6.15
C LEU A 136 -23.85 -5.71 5.48
N GLN A 137 -22.55 -5.88 5.49
CA GLN A 137 -21.89 -7.05 4.92
C GLN A 137 -22.31 -8.34 5.66
N LEU A 138 -22.29 -8.32 6.99
CA LEU A 138 -22.72 -9.47 7.79
C LEU A 138 -24.20 -9.82 7.56
N SER A 139 -25.09 -8.81 7.56
CA SER A 139 -26.53 -9.01 7.29
C SER A 139 -26.81 -9.49 5.86
N SER A 140 -25.92 -9.22 4.92
CA SER A 140 -25.96 -9.73 3.54
C SER A 140 -25.40 -11.15 3.40
N GLY A 141 -25.00 -11.78 4.51
CA GLY A 141 -24.50 -13.17 4.54
C GLY A 141 -23.02 -13.29 4.18
N ILE A 142 -22.27 -12.21 4.14
CA ILE A 142 -20.82 -12.27 3.92
C ILE A 142 -20.16 -12.80 5.21
N ARG A 143 -19.28 -13.78 5.06
CA ARG A 143 -18.62 -14.43 6.18
C ARG A 143 -17.63 -13.47 6.86
N PRO A 144 -17.51 -13.46 8.21
CA PRO A 144 -16.60 -12.58 8.95
C PRO A 144 -15.15 -12.64 8.46
N GLU A 145 -14.64 -13.84 8.09
CA GLU A 145 -13.27 -14.01 7.63
C GLU A 145 -13.00 -13.29 6.30
N MET A 146 -14.03 -13.13 5.46
CA MET A 146 -13.91 -12.40 4.18
C MET A 146 -13.89 -10.90 4.42
N ILE A 147 -14.64 -10.41 5.42
CA ILE A 147 -14.63 -9.00 5.82
C ILE A 147 -13.28 -8.66 6.45
N GLU A 148 -12.78 -9.52 7.34
CA GLU A 148 -11.44 -9.39 7.94
C GLU A 148 -10.35 -9.27 6.87
N ARG A 149 -10.36 -10.16 5.87
CA ARG A 149 -9.39 -10.12 4.75
C ARG A 149 -9.46 -8.81 3.97
N LEU A 150 -10.67 -8.30 3.72
CA LEU A 150 -10.86 -7.01 3.06
C LEU A 150 -10.31 -5.86 3.88
N LEU A 151 -10.59 -5.84 5.19
CA LEU A 151 -10.06 -4.81 6.10
C LEU A 151 -8.53 -4.83 6.17
N ARG A 152 -7.91 -6.02 6.22
CA ARG A 152 -6.44 -6.14 6.17
C ARG A 152 -5.88 -5.62 4.86
N ALA A 153 -6.48 -5.97 3.72
CA ALA A 153 -6.06 -5.46 2.41
C ALA A 153 -6.15 -3.93 2.31
N TYR A 154 -7.20 -3.33 2.88
CA TYR A 154 -7.32 -1.87 2.98
C TYR A 154 -6.22 -1.28 3.88
N GLY A 155 -6.00 -1.86 5.05
CA GLY A 155 -4.96 -1.40 5.98
C GLY A 155 -3.57 -1.43 5.35
N ASP A 156 -3.18 -2.56 4.75
CA ASP A 156 -1.87 -2.73 4.11
C ASP A 156 -1.69 -1.80 2.89
N GLY A 157 -2.75 -1.65 2.08
CA GLY A 157 -2.72 -0.78 0.91
C GLY A 157 -2.62 0.69 1.27
N LEU A 158 -3.49 1.16 2.17
CA LEU A 158 -3.50 2.54 2.64
C LEU A 158 -2.26 2.86 3.49
N GLY A 159 -1.77 1.92 4.29
CA GLY A 159 -0.53 2.08 5.06
C GLY A 159 0.64 2.44 4.17
N ARG A 160 0.86 1.70 3.07
CA ARG A 160 1.92 2.00 2.09
C ARG A 160 1.74 3.38 1.41
N ILE A 161 0.49 3.77 1.12
CA ILE A 161 0.20 5.09 0.55
C ILE A 161 0.60 6.17 1.55
N VAL A 162 0.16 6.06 2.81
CA VAL A 162 0.45 7.04 3.87
C VAL A 162 1.95 7.12 4.18
N GLU A 163 2.67 5.99 4.21
CA GLU A 163 4.13 5.99 4.37
C GLU A 163 4.82 6.73 3.22
N THR A 164 4.39 6.50 1.97
CA THR A 164 4.91 7.19 0.79
C THR A 164 4.61 8.69 0.85
N GLU A 165 3.37 9.08 1.21
CA GLU A 165 3.00 10.49 1.37
C GLU A 165 3.81 11.17 2.49
N THR A 166 4.05 10.47 3.59
CA THR A 166 4.83 10.98 4.73
C THR A 166 6.29 11.23 4.34
N ASP A 167 6.89 10.28 3.62
CA ASP A 167 8.26 10.41 3.12
C ASP A 167 8.39 11.55 2.10
N TRP A 168 7.48 11.58 1.12
CA TRP A 168 7.39 12.68 0.14
C TRP A 168 7.25 14.04 0.83
N TYR A 169 6.39 14.15 1.82
CA TYR A 169 6.15 15.40 2.54
C TYR A 169 7.38 15.84 3.34
N ARG A 170 8.09 14.89 3.94
CA ARG A 170 9.35 15.17 4.64
C ARG A 170 10.41 15.72 3.69
N THR A 171 10.57 15.08 2.53
CA THR A 171 11.60 15.43 1.54
C THR A 171 11.29 16.74 0.81
N GLU A 172 10.05 16.90 0.33
CA GLU A 172 9.68 18.00 -0.57
C GLU A 172 9.15 19.24 0.17
N VAL A 173 8.74 19.10 1.44
CA VAL A 173 8.19 20.23 2.21
C VAL A 173 9.01 20.56 3.43
N GLN A 174 9.30 19.59 4.30
CA GLN A 174 10.00 19.85 5.56
C GLN A 174 11.47 20.21 5.36
N GLN A 175 12.20 19.37 4.64
CA GLN A 175 13.64 19.53 4.45
C GLN A 175 14.01 20.86 3.79
N PRO A 176 13.36 21.32 2.70
CA PRO A 176 13.64 22.64 2.12
C PRO A 176 13.37 23.82 3.07
N LEU A 177 12.38 23.72 3.94
CA LEU A 177 12.09 24.78 4.92
C LEU A 177 13.21 24.89 5.97
N LEU A 178 13.71 23.75 6.45
CA LEU A 178 14.84 23.68 7.39
C LEU A 178 16.15 24.17 6.74
N GLU A 179 16.44 23.74 5.51
CA GLU A 179 17.60 24.20 4.73
C GLU A 179 17.52 25.71 4.42
N GLY A 180 16.30 26.26 4.29
CA GLY A 180 16.03 27.68 4.17
C GLY A 180 16.25 28.49 5.45
N GLY A 181 16.64 27.84 6.56
CA GLY A 181 16.99 28.47 7.83
C GLY A 181 15.83 28.65 8.81
N MET A 182 14.68 28.05 8.55
CA MET A 182 13.58 28.02 9.53
C MET A 182 13.96 27.18 10.75
N SER A 183 13.56 27.61 11.94
CA SER A 183 13.60 26.76 13.12
C SER A 183 12.58 25.62 13.03
N GLU A 184 12.78 24.55 13.78
CA GLU A 184 11.84 23.42 13.81
C GLU A 184 10.42 23.85 14.21
N ALA A 185 10.28 24.79 15.16
CA ALA A 185 8.99 25.30 15.58
C ALA A 185 8.26 26.09 14.47
N GLU A 186 9.02 26.92 13.72
CA GLU A 186 8.49 27.67 12.57
C GLU A 186 8.12 26.71 11.42
N MET A 187 8.94 25.72 11.13
CA MET A 187 8.70 24.70 10.11
C MET A 187 7.43 23.90 10.44
N LEU A 188 7.25 23.44 11.68
CA LEU A 188 6.03 22.72 12.10
C LEU A 188 4.77 23.57 11.93
N THR A 189 4.87 24.89 12.17
CA THR A 189 3.73 25.81 11.98
C THR A 189 3.43 26.02 10.50
N ALA A 190 4.44 26.28 9.68
CA ALA A 190 4.31 26.46 8.23
C ALA A 190 3.77 25.17 7.57
N GLN A 191 4.26 24.03 7.99
CA GLN A 191 3.82 22.71 7.57
C GLN A 191 2.34 22.47 7.87
N ALA A 192 1.87 22.84 9.05
CA ALA A 192 0.47 22.66 9.42
C ALA A 192 -0.47 23.52 8.57
N ASP A 193 -0.06 24.71 8.17
CA ASP A 193 -0.83 25.57 7.24
C ASP A 193 -0.90 24.96 5.83
N VAL A 194 0.24 24.51 5.29
CA VAL A 194 0.28 23.82 3.99
C VAL A 194 -0.55 22.54 4.05
N GLY A 195 -0.39 21.74 5.10
CA GLY A 195 -1.14 20.50 5.30
C GLY A 195 -2.65 20.73 5.38
N SER A 196 -3.09 21.80 6.03
CA SER A 196 -4.52 22.14 6.13
C SER A 196 -5.17 22.43 4.77
N ARG A 197 -4.41 22.98 3.82
CA ARG A 197 -4.88 23.25 2.46
C ARG A 197 -4.75 22.02 1.55
N MET A 198 -3.71 21.24 1.73
CA MET A 198 -3.43 20.07 0.89
C MET A 198 -4.30 18.85 1.24
N ALA A 199 -4.50 18.59 2.54
CA ALA A 199 -5.16 17.37 2.98
C ALA A 199 -6.52 17.10 2.32
N PRO A 200 -7.47 18.06 2.23
CA PRO A 200 -8.76 17.81 1.58
C PRO A 200 -8.62 17.49 0.08
N LEU A 201 -7.63 18.09 -0.59
CA LEU A 201 -7.37 17.87 -2.01
C LEU A 201 -6.74 16.49 -2.25
N MET A 202 -5.83 16.07 -1.38
CA MET A 202 -5.22 14.74 -1.43
C MET A 202 -6.25 13.64 -1.16
N GLU A 203 -7.13 13.83 -0.19
CA GLU A 203 -8.25 12.91 0.08
C GLU A 203 -9.19 12.80 -1.13
N GLN A 204 -9.53 13.91 -1.77
CA GLN A 204 -10.35 13.91 -2.99
C GLN A 204 -9.64 13.21 -4.15
N ALA A 205 -8.34 13.45 -4.34
CA ALA A 205 -7.55 12.79 -5.37
C ALA A 205 -7.48 11.27 -5.13
N LEU A 206 -7.25 10.85 -3.88
CA LEU A 206 -7.24 9.43 -3.51
C LEU A 206 -8.56 8.75 -3.82
N LEU A 207 -9.69 9.37 -3.45
CA LEU A 207 -11.02 8.84 -3.78
C LEU A 207 -11.26 8.78 -5.28
N SER A 208 -10.83 9.78 -6.05
CA SER A 208 -10.93 9.78 -7.51
C SER A 208 -10.15 8.63 -8.13
N ILE A 209 -8.91 8.41 -7.68
CA ILE A 209 -8.07 7.29 -8.13
C ILE A 209 -8.72 5.94 -7.75
N TYR A 210 -9.24 5.83 -6.53
CA TYR A 210 -9.93 4.63 -6.06
C TYR A 210 -11.16 4.31 -6.95
N HIS A 211 -12.00 5.30 -7.27
CA HIS A 211 -13.15 5.10 -8.16
C HIS A 211 -12.72 4.68 -9.57
N GLY A 212 -11.67 5.29 -10.12
CA GLY A 212 -11.12 4.86 -11.41
C GLY A 212 -10.63 3.41 -11.42
N GLN A 213 -9.97 2.96 -10.34
CA GLN A 213 -9.56 1.57 -10.18
C GLN A 213 -10.77 0.62 -10.07
N GLN A 214 -11.81 1.03 -9.34
CA GLN A 214 -13.07 0.26 -9.25
C GLN A 214 -13.74 0.13 -10.62
N GLU A 215 -13.89 1.23 -11.37
CA GLU A 215 -14.50 1.22 -12.71
C GLU A 215 -13.75 0.26 -13.63
N HIS A 216 -12.40 0.33 -13.62
CA HIS A 216 -11.59 -0.58 -14.42
C HIS A 216 -11.82 -2.05 -14.05
N ALA A 217 -11.84 -2.38 -12.75
CA ALA A 217 -12.05 -3.74 -12.28
C ALA A 217 -13.46 -4.25 -12.63
N TRP A 218 -14.48 -3.42 -12.46
CA TRP A 218 -15.86 -3.78 -12.77
C TRP A 218 -16.10 -3.94 -14.27
N SER A 219 -15.52 -3.07 -15.10
CA SER A 219 -15.60 -3.18 -16.56
C SER A 219 -14.99 -4.50 -17.04
N LYS A 220 -13.86 -4.90 -16.47
CA LYS A 220 -13.25 -6.21 -16.78
C LYS A 220 -14.16 -7.37 -16.39
N SER A 221 -14.72 -7.35 -15.19
CA SER A 221 -15.66 -8.39 -14.73
C SER A 221 -16.92 -8.45 -15.60
N ALA A 222 -17.47 -7.28 -15.97
CA ALA A 222 -18.64 -7.21 -16.85
C ALA A 222 -18.38 -7.81 -18.24
N VAL A 223 -17.19 -7.61 -18.81
CA VAL A 223 -16.79 -8.26 -20.08
C VAL A 223 -16.78 -9.77 -19.93
N GLU A 224 -16.18 -10.30 -18.85
CA GLU A 224 -16.13 -11.75 -18.57
C GLU A 224 -17.54 -12.35 -18.41
N ASP A 225 -18.44 -11.63 -17.73
CA ASP A 225 -19.84 -12.05 -17.54
C ASP A 225 -20.63 -12.07 -18.86
N VAL A 226 -20.44 -11.05 -19.72
CA VAL A 226 -21.06 -10.98 -21.06
C VAL A 226 -20.53 -12.09 -21.95
N GLU A 227 -19.23 -12.32 -21.99
CA GLU A 227 -18.64 -13.43 -22.75
C GLU A 227 -19.23 -14.78 -22.32
N ALA A 228 -19.30 -15.02 -21.01
CA ALA A 228 -19.88 -16.25 -20.47
C ALA A 228 -21.37 -16.40 -20.80
N ALA A 229 -22.13 -15.31 -20.82
CA ALA A 229 -23.54 -15.32 -21.24
C ALA A 229 -23.70 -15.64 -22.71
N LEU A 230 -22.90 -15.02 -23.58
CA LEU A 230 -22.90 -15.29 -25.03
C LEU A 230 -22.47 -16.71 -25.37
N GLU A 231 -21.48 -17.25 -24.65
CA GLU A 231 -21.03 -18.64 -24.82
C GLU A 231 -22.15 -19.62 -24.45
N ARG A 232 -22.83 -19.41 -23.32
CA ARG A 232 -23.99 -20.22 -22.93
C ARG A 232 -25.13 -20.15 -23.95
N ALA A 233 -25.28 -19.02 -24.65
CA ALA A 233 -26.28 -18.85 -25.71
C ALA A 233 -25.80 -19.41 -27.07
N GLY A 234 -24.58 -19.91 -27.20
CA GLY A 234 -24.02 -20.40 -28.46
C GLY A 234 -23.68 -19.29 -29.48
N LEU A 235 -23.68 -18.04 -29.05
CA LEU A 235 -23.41 -16.84 -29.90
C LEU A 235 -21.93 -16.43 -29.90
N TYR A 236 -21.14 -16.97 -29.00
CA TYR A 236 -19.71 -16.68 -28.86
C TYR A 236 -18.98 -17.94 -28.42
N ARG A 237 -17.76 -18.15 -28.86
CA ARG A 237 -16.89 -19.20 -28.39
C ARG A 237 -15.66 -18.56 -27.75
N ARG A 238 -15.56 -18.66 -26.43
CA ARG A 238 -14.40 -18.18 -25.69
C ARG A 238 -13.19 -19.04 -26.04
N VAL A 239 -12.13 -18.42 -26.51
CA VAL A 239 -10.84 -19.09 -26.62
C VAL A 239 -10.21 -19.04 -25.23
N TYR A 240 -10.31 -20.16 -24.50
CA TYR A 240 -9.68 -20.26 -23.19
C TYR A 240 -8.16 -20.25 -23.36
N ARG A 241 -7.54 -19.23 -22.84
CA ARG A 241 -6.08 -19.14 -22.75
C ARG A 241 -5.70 -19.10 -21.27
N PRO A 242 -4.79 -19.98 -20.81
CA PRO A 242 -4.31 -19.87 -19.44
C PRO A 242 -3.56 -18.55 -19.28
N PRO A 243 -3.70 -17.86 -18.14
CA PRO A 243 -2.92 -16.65 -17.90
C PRO A 243 -1.43 -16.96 -17.82
N ALA A 244 -0.58 -15.99 -18.11
CA ALA A 244 0.86 -16.07 -17.91
C ALA A 244 1.31 -15.29 -16.68
N VAL A 245 2.27 -15.86 -15.97
CA VAL A 245 3.08 -15.20 -14.96
C VAL A 245 4.47 -15.00 -15.53
N CYS A 246 4.97 -13.79 -15.38
CA CYS A 246 6.30 -13.40 -15.83
C CYS A 246 7.09 -12.91 -14.62
N PHE A 247 8.36 -13.29 -14.54
CA PHE A 247 9.33 -12.71 -13.61
C PHE A 247 10.44 -12.05 -14.43
N LEU A 248 10.69 -10.78 -14.14
CA LEU A 248 11.86 -10.06 -14.61
C LEU A 248 12.81 -9.89 -13.44
N ASP A 249 14.09 -10.07 -13.70
CA ASP A 249 15.17 -9.91 -12.73
C ASP A 249 16.33 -9.15 -13.39
N ILE A 250 16.92 -8.19 -12.68
CA ILE A 250 18.04 -7.39 -13.16
C ILE A 250 19.35 -8.03 -12.76
N SER A 251 20.15 -8.38 -13.74
CA SER A 251 21.43 -9.03 -13.50
C SER A 251 22.48 -8.08 -12.95
N GLY A 252 23.00 -8.36 -11.74
CA GLY A 252 24.08 -7.57 -11.14
C GLY A 252 23.63 -6.30 -10.41
N TYR A 253 22.36 -6.19 -10.05
CA TYR A 253 21.83 -5.06 -9.27
C TYR A 253 22.57 -4.88 -7.93
N THR A 254 22.76 -5.97 -7.17
CA THR A 254 23.47 -5.93 -5.88
C THR A 254 24.89 -5.35 -6.03
N ARG A 255 25.63 -5.79 -7.07
CA ARG A 255 26.98 -5.25 -7.33
C ARG A 255 26.93 -3.76 -7.68
N LEU A 256 25.94 -3.33 -8.44
CA LEU A 256 25.77 -1.95 -8.84
C LEU A 256 25.48 -1.06 -7.61
N THR A 257 24.64 -1.54 -6.68
CA THR A 257 24.34 -0.85 -5.41
C THR A 257 25.61 -0.71 -4.57
N GLU A 258 26.44 -1.76 -4.48
CA GLU A 258 27.73 -1.70 -3.76
C GLU A 258 28.73 -0.73 -4.41
N GLU A 259 28.76 -0.65 -5.76
CA GLU A 259 29.71 0.20 -6.50
C GLU A 259 29.27 1.68 -6.56
N ARG A 260 27.96 1.97 -6.68
CA ARG A 260 27.43 3.32 -6.94
C ARG A 260 26.66 3.94 -5.77
N GLY A 261 26.37 3.17 -4.73
CA GLY A 261 25.64 3.62 -3.54
C GLY A 261 24.11 3.55 -3.69
N ASP A 262 23.43 3.79 -2.57
CA ASP A 262 21.97 3.59 -2.44
C ASP A 262 21.16 4.57 -3.29
N GLU A 263 21.63 5.80 -3.47
CA GLU A 263 20.94 6.85 -4.22
C GLU A 263 20.85 6.49 -5.72
N ALA A 264 21.95 6.04 -6.32
CA ALA A 264 21.99 5.55 -7.68
C ALA A 264 21.12 4.29 -7.88
N ALA A 265 21.07 3.41 -6.87
CA ALA A 265 20.19 2.25 -6.88
C ALA A 265 18.71 2.64 -6.86
N ALA A 266 18.32 3.66 -6.09
CA ALA A 266 16.96 4.17 -6.04
C ALA A 266 16.51 4.82 -7.36
N GLU A 267 17.38 5.60 -8.01
CA GLU A 267 17.11 6.14 -9.36
C GLU A 267 16.87 5.04 -10.39
N LEU A 268 17.71 4.00 -10.34
CA LEU A 268 17.64 2.86 -11.22
C LEU A 268 16.34 2.07 -11.02
N ALA A 269 15.97 1.83 -9.76
CA ALA A 269 14.70 1.20 -9.41
C ALA A 269 13.49 2.02 -9.90
N THR A 270 13.55 3.35 -9.82
CA THR A 270 12.51 4.25 -10.32
C THR A 270 12.36 4.15 -11.84
N THR A 271 13.48 4.17 -12.57
CA THR A 271 13.50 4.05 -14.03
C THR A 271 12.96 2.68 -14.47
N LEU A 272 13.42 1.61 -13.83
CA LEU A 272 12.91 0.26 -14.08
C LEU A 272 11.41 0.16 -13.80
N ALA A 273 10.96 0.72 -12.69
CA ALA A 273 9.55 0.72 -12.33
C ALA A 273 8.67 1.47 -13.34
N ALA A 274 9.15 2.58 -13.91
CA ALA A 274 8.45 3.30 -14.96
C ALA A 274 8.36 2.48 -16.25
N LEU A 275 9.48 1.88 -16.70
CA LEU A 275 9.55 1.02 -17.87
C LEU A 275 8.59 -0.18 -17.73
N VAL A 276 8.67 -0.90 -16.61
CA VAL A 276 7.84 -2.07 -16.33
C VAL A 276 6.36 -1.73 -16.33
N ARG A 277 5.96 -0.65 -15.66
CA ARG A 277 4.56 -0.20 -15.64
C ARG A 277 4.06 0.22 -17.01
N GLY A 278 4.90 0.89 -17.80
CA GLY A 278 4.58 1.29 -19.17
C GLY A 278 4.31 0.10 -20.05
N SER A 279 5.30 -0.79 -20.22
CA SER A 279 5.20 -1.99 -21.05
C SER A 279 4.08 -2.93 -20.60
N SER A 280 3.90 -3.12 -19.28
CA SER A 280 2.82 -3.97 -18.79
C SER A 280 1.44 -3.45 -19.18
N ARG A 281 1.19 -2.15 -19.01
CA ARG A 281 -0.10 -1.53 -19.35
C ARG A 281 -0.39 -1.54 -20.85
N GLU A 282 0.61 -1.26 -21.68
CA GLU A 282 0.50 -1.28 -23.13
C GLU A 282 0.03 -2.62 -23.66
N HIS A 283 0.46 -3.71 -23.02
CA HIS A 283 0.10 -5.08 -23.36
C HIS A 283 -1.00 -5.68 -22.45
N GLY A 284 -1.77 -4.87 -21.73
CA GLY A 284 -2.92 -5.34 -20.94
C GLY A 284 -2.58 -6.17 -19.72
N GLY A 285 -1.33 -6.15 -19.27
CA GLY A 285 -0.84 -6.79 -18.06
C GLY A 285 -0.74 -5.85 -16.88
N GLN A 286 -0.35 -6.40 -15.74
CA GLN A 286 -0.12 -5.61 -14.51
C GLN A 286 1.10 -6.12 -13.75
N PRO A 287 1.96 -5.23 -13.24
CA PRO A 287 2.94 -5.60 -12.23
C PRO A 287 2.19 -5.96 -10.94
N VAL A 288 2.59 -7.07 -10.32
CA VAL A 288 1.93 -7.61 -9.12
C VAL A 288 2.72 -7.23 -7.88
N LYS A 289 4.01 -7.54 -7.87
CA LYS A 289 4.87 -7.23 -6.73
C LYS A 289 6.33 -7.09 -7.15
N TRP A 290 7.05 -6.30 -6.38
CA TRP A 290 8.49 -6.14 -6.45
C TRP A 290 9.16 -7.09 -5.46
N LEU A 291 10.26 -7.70 -5.88
CA LEU A 291 11.03 -8.70 -5.12
C LEU A 291 12.50 -8.31 -5.17
N GLY A 292 12.88 -7.29 -4.39
CA GLY A 292 14.22 -6.71 -4.49
C GLY A 292 14.46 -6.07 -5.86
N ASP A 293 15.39 -6.62 -6.61
CA ASP A 293 15.75 -6.23 -7.98
C ASP A 293 14.91 -6.89 -9.08
N GLY A 294 13.92 -7.68 -8.69
CA GLY A 294 12.99 -8.35 -9.59
C GLY A 294 11.55 -7.87 -9.48
N VAL A 295 10.76 -8.17 -10.48
CA VAL A 295 9.32 -7.87 -10.48
C VAL A 295 8.54 -9.02 -11.09
N MET A 296 7.42 -9.34 -10.47
CA MET A 296 6.45 -10.30 -10.96
C MET A 296 5.31 -9.56 -11.67
N PHE A 297 4.93 -10.04 -12.86
CA PHE A 297 3.76 -9.54 -13.58
C PHE A 297 2.77 -10.66 -13.89
N TYR A 298 1.55 -10.25 -14.13
CA TYR A 298 0.46 -11.10 -14.57
C TYR A 298 -0.11 -10.59 -15.90
N PHE A 299 -0.33 -11.50 -16.84
CA PHE A 299 -0.99 -11.25 -18.11
C PHE A 299 -2.14 -12.22 -18.31
N PRO A 300 -3.37 -11.75 -18.61
CA PRO A 300 -4.48 -12.63 -18.97
C PRO A 300 -4.21 -13.43 -20.24
N ASN A 301 -3.44 -12.87 -21.18
CA ASN A 301 -3.03 -13.50 -22.44
C ASN A 301 -1.51 -13.72 -22.44
N PRO A 302 -1.05 -14.96 -22.57
CA PRO A 302 0.39 -15.26 -22.60
C PRO A 302 1.18 -14.54 -23.69
N GLY A 303 0.58 -14.31 -24.86
CA GLY A 303 1.23 -13.61 -25.96
C GLY A 303 1.59 -12.17 -25.62
N ASP A 304 0.67 -11.48 -24.93
CA ASP A 304 0.91 -10.11 -24.46
C ASP A 304 2.04 -10.08 -23.43
N GLY A 305 2.13 -11.12 -22.58
CA GLY A 305 3.23 -11.30 -21.64
C GLY A 305 4.59 -11.47 -22.33
N VAL A 306 4.61 -12.18 -23.44
CA VAL A 306 5.83 -12.35 -24.27
C VAL A 306 6.25 -11.02 -24.89
N LEU A 307 5.31 -10.29 -25.52
CA LEU A 307 5.60 -9.01 -26.17
C LEU A 307 6.07 -7.97 -25.15
N ALA A 308 5.36 -7.82 -24.04
CA ALA A 308 5.77 -6.93 -22.96
C ALA A 308 7.16 -7.26 -22.41
N SER A 309 7.50 -8.54 -22.26
CA SER A 309 8.80 -8.99 -21.77
C SER A 309 9.93 -8.65 -22.75
N LEU A 310 9.69 -8.75 -24.05
CA LEU A 310 10.64 -8.32 -25.07
C LEU A 310 10.85 -6.81 -25.03
N ASP A 311 9.78 -6.00 -24.93
CA ASP A 311 9.88 -4.55 -24.79
C ASP A 311 10.67 -4.15 -23.54
N MET A 312 10.45 -4.84 -22.43
CA MET A 312 11.18 -4.57 -21.18
C MET A 312 12.67 -4.86 -21.31
N VAL A 313 13.05 -6.01 -21.89
CA VAL A 313 14.47 -6.36 -22.08
C VAL A 313 15.16 -5.37 -23.02
N GLU A 314 14.51 -4.99 -24.11
CA GLU A 314 15.00 -3.96 -25.05
C GLU A 314 15.05 -2.58 -24.40
N GLY A 315 14.02 -2.20 -23.65
CA GLY A 315 13.92 -0.92 -22.94
C GLY A 315 14.98 -0.78 -21.84
N VAL A 316 15.28 -1.84 -21.11
CA VAL A 316 16.36 -1.87 -20.11
C VAL A 316 17.69 -1.49 -20.76
N ALA A 317 18.01 -2.06 -21.91
CA ALA A 317 19.22 -1.75 -22.65
C ALA A 317 19.24 -0.30 -23.18
N ALA A 318 18.08 0.22 -23.62
CA ALA A 318 17.95 1.58 -24.13
C ALA A 318 18.10 2.68 -23.04
N HIS A 319 17.89 2.32 -21.77
CA HIS A 319 18.02 3.23 -20.63
C HIS A 319 19.33 3.03 -19.84
N ASP A 320 20.33 2.35 -20.41
CA ASP A 320 21.61 2.04 -19.74
C ASP A 320 21.46 1.31 -18.39
N LEU A 321 20.35 0.59 -18.21
CA LEU A 321 20.13 -0.26 -17.05
C LEU A 321 20.89 -1.58 -17.20
N PRO A 322 21.30 -2.25 -16.11
CA PRO A 322 21.89 -3.58 -16.20
C PRO A 322 20.93 -4.56 -16.87
N PRO A 323 21.44 -5.52 -17.66
CA PRO A 323 20.61 -6.37 -18.47
C PRO A 323 19.60 -7.17 -17.66
N ALA A 324 18.34 -7.14 -18.09
CA ALA A 324 17.27 -7.93 -17.50
C ALA A 324 17.22 -9.34 -18.09
N ARG A 325 16.67 -10.28 -17.34
CA ARG A 325 16.28 -11.61 -17.77
C ARG A 325 14.84 -11.88 -17.39
N VAL A 326 14.12 -12.60 -18.23
CA VAL A 326 12.69 -12.85 -18.01
C VAL A 326 12.38 -14.33 -18.15
N GLY A 327 11.59 -14.85 -17.20
CA GLY A 327 11.00 -16.18 -17.26
C GLY A 327 9.48 -16.11 -17.29
N ILE A 328 8.86 -16.85 -18.24
CA ILE A 328 7.41 -16.84 -18.45
C ILE A 328 6.87 -18.28 -18.42
N HIS A 329 5.79 -18.46 -17.67
CA HIS A 329 5.03 -19.71 -17.68
C HIS A 329 3.52 -19.43 -17.70
N ALA A 330 2.78 -20.21 -18.50
CA ALA A 330 1.33 -20.11 -18.60
C ALA A 330 0.67 -21.27 -17.86
N GLY A 331 -0.36 -20.96 -17.09
CA GLY A 331 -1.10 -21.97 -16.33
C GLY A 331 -2.05 -21.36 -15.30
N PRO A 332 -2.81 -22.20 -14.58
CA PRO A 332 -3.72 -21.72 -13.57
C PRO A 332 -2.99 -21.07 -12.39
N VAL A 333 -3.57 -19.99 -11.88
CA VAL A 333 -3.11 -19.26 -10.69
C VAL A 333 -4.24 -19.06 -9.71
N VAL A 334 -3.92 -18.92 -8.44
CA VAL A 334 -4.86 -18.53 -7.37
C VAL A 334 -4.58 -17.09 -7.01
N PHE A 335 -5.59 -16.22 -7.15
CA PHE A 335 -5.50 -14.84 -6.67
C PHE A 335 -6.00 -14.77 -5.23
N GLN A 336 -5.18 -14.23 -4.33
CA GLN A 336 -5.53 -14.05 -2.93
C GLN A 336 -4.81 -12.84 -2.35
N GLU A 337 -5.55 -11.95 -1.66
CA GLU A 337 -5.00 -10.78 -0.96
C GLU A 337 -4.13 -9.87 -1.83
N GLY A 338 -4.54 -9.67 -3.09
CA GLY A 338 -3.79 -8.82 -4.02
C GLY A 338 -2.58 -9.49 -4.66
N ASP A 339 -2.32 -10.78 -4.38
CA ASP A 339 -1.19 -11.54 -4.94
C ASP A 339 -1.66 -12.80 -5.67
N TYR A 340 -0.78 -13.35 -6.50
CA TYR A 340 -1.00 -14.60 -7.23
C TYR A 340 -0.11 -15.71 -6.66
N PHE A 341 -0.73 -16.88 -6.49
CA PHE A 341 -0.08 -18.08 -5.93
C PHE A 341 -0.27 -19.28 -6.83
N GLY A 342 0.58 -20.27 -6.66
CA GLY A 342 0.46 -21.55 -7.30
C GLY A 342 1.73 -22.03 -8.00
N ARG A 343 1.62 -23.22 -8.59
CA ARG A 343 2.74 -23.85 -9.31
C ARG A 343 3.24 -23.00 -10.47
N THR A 344 2.33 -22.33 -11.19
CA THR A 344 2.62 -21.44 -12.32
C THR A 344 3.57 -20.32 -11.90
N VAL A 345 3.32 -19.68 -10.77
CA VAL A 345 4.15 -18.60 -10.19
C VAL A 345 5.55 -19.11 -9.88
N ASN A 346 5.64 -20.27 -9.21
CA ASN A 346 6.92 -20.85 -8.84
C ASN A 346 7.75 -21.25 -10.06
N ILE A 347 7.12 -21.81 -11.09
CA ILE A 347 7.81 -22.21 -12.33
C ILE A 347 8.36 -20.97 -13.05
N ALA A 348 7.56 -19.93 -13.24
CA ALA A 348 7.99 -18.70 -13.90
C ALA A 348 9.20 -18.06 -13.19
N ALA A 349 9.19 -18.02 -11.84
CA ALA A 349 10.33 -17.56 -11.06
C ALA A 349 11.60 -18.38 -11.32
N ARG A 350 11.50 -19.73 -11.36
CA ARG A 350 12.64 -20.60 -11.63
C ARG A 350 13.18 -20.48 -13.06
N ILE A 351 12.31 -20.18 -14.02
CA ILE A 351 12.73 -19.91 -15.40
C ILE A 351 13.54 -18.61 -15.46
N ALA A 352 13.10 -17.56 -14.77
CA ALA A 352 13.84 -16.29 -14.68
C ALA A 352 15.22 -16.46 -14.03
N GLU A 353 15.31 -17.27 -12.94
CA GLU A 353 16.60 -17.61 -12.33
C GLU A 353 17.54 -18.35 -13.30
N TYR A 354 16.99 -19.19 -14.19
CA TYR A 354 17.75 -19.97 -15.16
C TYR A 354 18.17 -19.13 -16.39
N ALA A 355 17.38 -18.14 -16.77
CA ALA A 355 17.61 -17.28 -17.91
C ALA A 355 18.94 -16.50 -17.79
N ARG A 356 19.62 -16.30 -18.89
CA ARG A 356 20.82 -15.47 -18.98
C ARG A 356 20.44 -13.99 -19.11
N PRO A 357 21.36 -13.06 -18.74
CA PRO A 357 21.15 -11.65 -19.00
C PRO A 357 20.79 -11.38 -20.47
N GLY A 358 19.70 -10.63 -20.70
CA GLY A 358 19.17 -10.32 -22.02
C GLY A 358 18.24 -11.39 -22.61
N GLU A 359 17.98 -12.50 -21.90
CA GLU A 359 17.10 -13.56 -22.40
C GLU A 359 15.66 -13.42 -21.89
N VAL A 360 14.72 -13.74 -22.78
CA VAL A 360 13.32 -14.03 -22.45
C VAL A 360 13.09 -15.52 -22.71
N LEU A 361 12.78 -16.26 -21.65
CA LEU A 361 12.51 -17.70 -21.71
C LEU A 361 11.04 -18.01 -21.44
N VAL A 362 10.49 -18.88 -22.25
CA VAL A 362 9.11 -19.35 -22.13
C VAL A 362 9.03 -20.86 -22.06
N THR A 363 7.97 -21.39 -21.49
CA THR A 363 7.66 -22.82 -21.57
C THR A 363 6.84 -23.15 -22.82
N GLN A 364 6.77 -24.43 -23.16
CA GLN A 364 5.96 -24.90 -24.28
C GLN A 364 4.48 -24.53 -24.12
N GLU A 365 3.96 -24.51 -22.88
CA GLU A 365 2.56 -24.13 -22.60
C GLU A 365 2.25 -22.68 -23.00
N VAL A 366 3.23 -21.78 -22.96
CA VAL A 366 3.08 -20.40 -23.47
C VAL A 366 2.93 -20.40 -24.98
N VAL A 367 3.78 -21.17 -25.68
CA VAL A 367 3.78 -21.26 -27.15
C VAL A 367 2.50 -21.93 -27.65
N ASP A 368 2.03 -22.98 -26.97
CA ASP A 368 0.83 -23.71 -27.35
C ASP A 368 -0.46 -22.88 -27.14
N ALA A 369 -0.41 -21.89 -26.26
CA ALA A 369 -1.58 -21.07 -25.92
C ALA A 369 -1.87 -19.92 -26.90
N VAL A 370 -0.87 -19.49 -27.71
CA VAL A 370 -0.95 -18.28 -28.54
C VAL A 370 -0.14 -18.40 -29.82
N ASP A 371 -0.60 -17.71 -30.87
CA ASP A 371 0.22 -17.45 -32.03
C ASP A 371 1.14 -16.25 -31.75
N LEU A 372 2.44 -16.44 -31.89
CA LEU A 372 3.46 -15.42 -31.64
C LEU A 372 3.97 -14.87 -32.98
N ASP A 373 3.14 -14.09 -33.66
CA ASP A 373 3.53 -13.42 -34.91
C ASP A 373 4.67 -12.41 -34.67
N GLY A 374 5.65 -12.40 -35.55
CA GLY A 374 6.81 -11.52 -35.46
C GLY A 374 7.84 -11.91 -34.40
N VAL A 375 7.70 -13.09 -33.80
CA VAL A 375 8.57 -13.60 -32.74
C VAL A 375 9.29 -14.86 -33.19
N GLY A 376 10.60 -14.87 -33.06
CA GLY A 376 11.45 -16.05 -33.30
C GLY A 376 11.59 -16.89 -32.04
N LEU A 377 11.36 -18.18 -32.18
CA LEU A 377 11.49 -19.17 -31.12
C LEU A 377 12.73 -20.07 -31.36
N THR A 378 13.52 -20.26 -30.33
CA THR A 378 14.67 -21.18 -30.36
C THR A 378 14.56 -22.17 -29.21
N ALA A 379 14.42 -23.43 -29.49
CA ALA A 379 14.34 -24.48 -28.48
C ALA A 379 15.67 -24.61 -27.73
N ILE A 380 15.58 -24.56 -26.39
CA ILE A 380 16.68 -24.87 -25.48
C ILE A 380 16.66 -26.36 -25.14
N GLY A 381 15.48 -26.96 -25.09
CA GLY A 381 15.22 -28.36 -24.75
C GLY A 381 14.70 -28.53 -23.31
N PRO A 382 14.67 -29.79 -22.85
CA PRO A 382 14.26 -30.10 -21.50
C PRO A 382 15.30 -29.60 -20.46
N VAL A 383 14.88 -28.79 -19.53
CA VAL A 383 15.70 -28.21 -18.46
C VAL A 383 15.18 -28.64 -17.09
N GLU A 384 16.08 -29.13 -16.25
CA GLU A 384 15.79 -29.41 -14.84
C GLU A 384 15.87 -28.09 -14.03
N LEU A 385 14.76 -27.68 -13.44
CA LEU A 385 14.69 -26.49 -12.60
C LEU A 385 14.58 -26.90 -11.12
N LYS A 386 15.27 -26.18 -10.25
CA LYS A 386 15.28 -26.48 -8.82
C LYS A 386 13.86 -26.44 -8.24
N GLY A 387 13.43 -27.54 -7.62
CA GLY A 387 12.09 -27.65 -7.01
C GLY A 387 10.95 -27.93 -7.99
N VAL A 388 11.24 -28.17 -9.26
CA VAL A 388 10.28 -28.63 -10.27
C VAL A 388 10.52 -30.11 -10.53
N SER A 389 9.47 -30.91 -10.38
CA SER A 389 9.56 -32.39 -10.35
C SER A 389 9.87 -33.04 -11.70
N GLN A 390 9.66 -32.33 -12.81
CA GLN A 390 9.92 -32.84 -14.17
C GLN A 390 10.65 -31.78 -14.98
N PRO A 391 11.56 -32.18 -15.88
CA PRO A 391 12.18 -31.27 -16.82
C PRO A 391 11.14 -30.53 -17.65
N LEU A 392 11.33 -29.24 -17.87
CA LEU A 392 10.47 -28.41 -18.69
C LEU A 392 11.13 -28.09 -20.03
N SER A 393 10.33 -28.18 -21.11
CA SER A 393 10.77 -27.72 -22.42
C SER A 393 10.78 -26.21 -22.47
N LEU A 394 11.96 -25.60 -22.49
CA LEU A 394 12.14 -24.16 -22.57
C LEU A 394 12.50 -23.72 -24.00
N LEU A 395 11.99 -22.53 -24.35
CA LEU A 395 12.33 -21.86 -25.59
C LEU A 395 12.79 -20.42 -25.26
N SER A 396 13.83 -19.99 -25.96
CA SER A 396 14.27 -18.60 -25.99
C SER A 396 13.45 -17.82 -27.03
N VAL A 397 13.06 -16.63 -26.69
CA VAL A 397 12.18 -15.78 -27.50
C VAL A 397 12.92 -14.51 -27.89
N ARG A 398 12.77 -14.08 -29.17
CA ARG A 398 13.34 -12.85 -29.69
C ARG A 398 12.44 -12.22 -30.74
N ARG A 399 12.52 -10.93 -30.98
CA ARG A 399 11.86 -10.30 -32.13
C ARG A 399 12.51 -10.78 -33.43
N LEU A 400 11.68 -11.00 -34.43
CA LEU A 400 12.15 -11.14 -35.81
C LEU A 400 12.31 -9.73 -36.37
N GLY A 401 13.52 -9.36 -36.76
CA GLY A 401 13.84 -8.07 -37.36
C GLY A 401 13.18 -7.85 -38.73
#